data_c5e067e1124169faac6afbc970b5ceeb
#
_entry.id   c5e067e1124169faac6afbc970b5ceeb
#
_cell.length_a   1.000
_cell.length_b   1.000
_cell.length_c   1.000
_cell.angle_alpha   90.00
_cell.angle_beta   90.00
_cell.angle_gamma   90.00
#
_symmetry.space_group_name_H-M   'P 1'
#
loop_
_entity.id
_entity.type
_entity.pdbx_description
1 polymer ?
#
loop_
_entity_poly.entity_id
_entity_poly.type
_entity_poly.pdbx_seq_one_letter_code
_entity_poly.pdbx_strand_id
1 'polypeptide(L)'
;MAAASPDAGARDAGTDAEGASPARAFDPRWSQVTAPRSGTPLAIGQPGSGCVQGALALPLHGPGWIVVHPERHREFGHPSLIAYLRKLATVARKDKLGLLAAGDLGQPRGGPTPTGHRSHQSGLDVDIWYGPPTQPLAPGKKAVPPAPSVVDLRTNKMLPAWNSRVERLIEAAVSSPAVDRIFVHPAVKRALCEDKVRRGPWLARVRPWWGHQDHFHVRLQCPEDSPDCTLPQPLPDGEGCDTLKWWFSEDARKTAAKRGPPGENAPAMPDKCEEVLEGRAKGSSGN
;
A
#
# COMPACT_ATOMS: atom_id res chain seq x y z
N MET A 1 27.85 -9.89 22.36
CA MET A 1 26.41 -9.57 22.53
C MET A 1 25.90 -9.12 21.18
N ALA A 2 25.18 -10.00 20.46
CA ALA A 2 24.58 -9.67 19.18
C ALA A 2 23.40 -8.74 19.46
N ALA A 3 23.45 -7.50 18.95
CA ALA A 3 22.34 -6.57 19.02
C ALA A 3 21.17 -7.17 18.23
N ALA A 4 20.06 -7.42 18.91
CA ALA A 4 18.83 -7.87 18.29
C ALA A 4 18.44 -6.88 17.17
N SER A 5 18.12 -7.40 16.01
CA SER A 5 17.67 -6.66 14.84
C SER A 5 16.40 -5.88 15.21
N PRO A 6 16.44 -4.55 15.35
CA PRO A 6 15.24 -3.80 15.66
C PRO A 6 14.40 -3.74 14.40
N ASP A 7 13.18 -4.21 14.52
CA ASP A 7 12.18 -4.20 13.42
C ASP A 7 12.52 -5.09 12.20
N ALA A 8 13.38 -6.07 12.35
CA ALA A 8 13.41 -7.23 11.45
C ALA A 8 12.08 -8.00 11.52
N GLY A 9 11.21 -7.59 12.41
CA GLY A 9 9.81 -8.01 12.52
C GLY A 9 8.87 -7.40 11.50
N ALA A 10 9.33 -6.64 10.53
CA ALA A 10 8.60 -6.45 9.28
C ALA A 10 8.71 -7.73 8.42
N ARG A 11 8.57 -8.86 9.05
CA ARG A 11 8.16 -10.10 8.41
C ARG A 11 6.67 -9.96 8.14
N ASP A 12 6.34 -9.42 7.00
CA ASP A 12 5.02 -9.62 6.36
C ASP A 12 4.86 -11.09 5.91
N ALA A 13 5.59 -11.99 6.57
CA ALA A 13 5.48 -13.43 6.42
C ALA A 13 5.48 -14.01 7.83
N GLY A 14 4.35 -14.54 8.29
CA GLY A 14 4.29 -15.37 9.47
C GLY A 14 5.38 -16.45 9.39
N THR A 15 6.25 -16.48 10.39
CA THR A 15 7.10 -17.62 10.64
C THR A 15 6.42 -18.48 11.68
N ASP A 16 5.52 -19.33 11.24
CA ASP A 16 5.30 -20.61 11.88
C ASP A 16 5.80 -21.64 10.90
N ALA A 17 6.98 -22.18 11.21
CA ALA A 17 7.59 -23.28 10.50
C ALA A 17 6.84 -24.56 10.87
N GLU A 18 5.78 -24.85 10.09
CA GLU A 18 5.30 -26.22 9.86
C GLU A 18 4.52 -26.19 8.54
N GLY A 19 5.10 -26.78 7.51
CA GLY A 19 4.47 -26.98 6.21
C GLY A 19 4.52 -25.77 5.28
N ALA A 20 5.69 -25.41 4.78
CA ALA A 20 5.82 -24.47 3.66
C ALA A 20 5.06 -25.06 2.46
N SER A 21 3.85 -24.60 2.24
CA SER A 21 3.15 -24.82 0.96
C SER A 21 4.04 -24.29 -0.17
N PRO A 22 4.15 -25.02 -1.29
CA PRO A 22 4.93 -24.55 -2.43
C PRO A 22 4.47 -23.14 -2.81
N ALA A 23 5.43 -22.27 -3.17
CA ALA A 23 5.16 -20.90 -3.61
C ALA A 23 3.97 -20.91 -4.56
N ARG A 24 2.87 -20.26 -4.15
CA ARG A 24 1.62 -20.29 -4.92
C ARG A 24 1.86 -19.55 -6.23
N ALA A 25 1.80 -20.27 -7.34
CA ALA A 25 1.89 -19.65 -8.66
C ALA A 25 0.82 -18.56 -8.78
N PHE A 26 1.18 -17.44 -9.39
CA PHE A 26 0.22 -16.37 -9.69
C PHE A 26 -0.97 -16.94 -10.47
N ASP A 27 -2.18 -16.73 -9.95
CA ASP A 27 -3.41 -17.12 -10.63
C ASP A 27 -3.88 -15.99 -11.55
N PRO A 28 -3.78 -16.14 -12.87
CA PRO A 28 -4.12 -15.11 -13.84
C PRO A 28 -5.60 -14.73 -13.86
N ARG A 29 -6.49 -15.56 -13.31
CA ARG A 29 -7.93 -15.28 -13.24
C ARG A 29 -8.23 -13.94 -12.56
N TRP A 30 -7.44 -13.59 -11.50
CA TRP A 30 -7.60 -12.33 -10.78
C TRP A 30 -7.45 -11.10 -11.68
N SER A 31 -6.50 -11.13 -12.62
CA SER A 31 -6.26 -10.01 -13.55
C SER A 31 -7.20 -10.00 -14.76
N GLN A 32 -7.97 -11.05 -14.96
CA GLN A 32 -8.97 -11.14 -16.02
C GLN A 32 -10.34 -10.61 -15.58
N VAL A 33 -10.53 -10.41 -14.28
CA VAL A 33 -11.77 -9.85 -13.75
C VAL A 33 -11.86 -8.36 -14.08
N THR A 34 -12.95 -7.96 -14.70
CA THR A 34 -13.18 -6.57 -15.14
C THR A 34 -14.18 -5.80 -14.26
N ALA A 35 -14.87 -6.46 -13.33
CA ALA A 35 -15.88 -5.84 -12.49
C ALA A 35 -15.83 -6.36 -11.05
N PRO A 36 -16.12 -5.50 -10.06
CA PRO A 36 -16.29 -5.93 -8.68
C PRO A 36 -17.36 -7.01 -8.53
N ARG A 37 -17.19 -7.87 -7.53
CA ARG A 37 -18.29 -8.71 -7.08
C ARG A 37 -19.28 -7.83 -6.30
N SER A 38 -20.54 -7.93 -6.64
CA SER A 38 -21.64 -7.29 -5.90
C SER A 38 -21.81 -7.93 -4.51
N GLY A 39 -22.46 -7.21 -3.61
CA GLY A 39 -22.76 -7.64 -2.25
C GLY A 39 -22.28 -6.65 -1.19
N THR A 40 -22.47 -6.98 0.07
CA THR A 40 -21.97 -6.17 1.20
C THR A 40 -20.46 -6.01 1.07
N PRO A 41 -19.94 -4.79 1.19
CA PRO A 41 -18.49 -4.56 1.16
C PRO A 41 -17.79 -5.35 2.25
N LEU A 42 -16.75 -6.10 1.89
CA LEU A 42 -15.92 -6.89 2.81
C LEU A 42 -14.47 -6.87 2.33
N ALA A 43 -13.56 -6.48 3.19
CA ALA A 43 -12.15 -6.80 3.06
C ALA A 43 -11.92 -8.18 3.67
N ILE A 44 -11.21 -9.06 2.98
CA ILE A 44 -11.04 -10.47 3.38
C ILE A 44 -9.55 -10.80 3.35
N GLY A 45 -9.07 -11.47 4.40
CA GLY A 45 -7.68 -11.89 4.55
C GLY A 45 -6.72 -10.74 4.82
N GLN A 46 -5.48 -10.93 4.44
CA GLN A 46 -4.39 -9.97 4.67
C GLN A 46 -4.12 -9.13 3.41
N PRO A 47 -3.44 -7.99 3.55
CA PRO A 47 -3.05 -7.17 2.41
C PRO A 47 -2.24 -7.90 1.33
N GLY A 48 -1.42 -8.87 1.73
CA GLY A 48 -0.58 -9.69 0.84
C GLY A 48 -1.20 -11.05 0.47
N SER A 49 -2.33 -11.41 1.05
CA SER A 49 -3.07 -12.64 0.77
C SER A 49 -4.54 -12.46 1.12
N GLY A 50 -5.29 -11.86 0.23
CA GLY A 50 -6.68 -11.51 0.47
C GLY A 50 -7.42 -11.10 -0.79
N CYS A 51 -8.66 -10.66 -0.60
CA CYS A 51 -9.54 -10.19 -1.66
C CYS A 51 -10.54 -9.16 -1.12
N VAL A 52 -11.33 -8.57 -2.02
CA VAL A 52 -12.36 -7.60 -1.64
C VAL A 52 -13.67 -7.88 -2.37
N GLN A 53 -14.78 -7.94 -1.62
CA GLN A 53 -16.13 -7.95 -2.14
C GLN A 53 -16.72 -6.54 -2.04
N GLY A 54 -17.64 -6.18 -2.95
CA GLY A 54 -18.29 -4.86 -2.91
C GLY A 54 -17.33 -3.68 -3.11
N ALA A 55 -16.20 -3.91 -3.79
CA ALA A 55 -15.26 -2.83 -4.10
C ALA A 55 -15.90 -1.72 -4.93
N LEU A 56 -15.44 -0.49 -4.71
CA LEU A 56 -15.81 0.67 -5.52
C LEU A 56 -14.60 1.11 -6.34
N ALA A 57 -14.86 1.58 -7.55
CA ALA A 57 -13.84 2.27 -8.34
C ALA A 57 -13.65 3.71 -7.83
N LEU A 58 -12.41 4.14 -7.67
CA LEU A 58 -12.08 5.55 -7.60
C LEU A 58 -12.21 6.14 -9.01
N PRO A 59 -13.05 7.16 -9.25
CA PRO A 59 -13.10 7.82 -10.55
C PRO A 59 -11.70 8.26 -11.00
N LEU A 60 -11.37 8.09 -12.28
CA LEU A 60 -10.04 8.40 -12.80
C LEU A 60 -9.59 9.84 -12.51
N HIS A 61 -10.55 10.74 -12.41
CA HIS A 61 -10.34 12.14 -12.05
C HIS A 61 -11.39 12.58 -11.04
N GLY A 62 -10.98 13.44 -10.11
CA GLY A 62 -11.90 14.00 -9.13
C GLY A 62 -11.38 15.29 -8.50
N PRO A 63 -12.18 15.90 -7.60
CA PRO A 63 -11.79 17.13 -6.93
C PRO A 63 -10.58 16.92 -6.02
N GLY A 64 -9.36 17.03 -6.58
CA GLY A 64 -8.11 16.94 -5.84
C GLY A 64 -7.36 15.62 -6.02
N TRP A 65 -7.77 14.75 -6.92
CA TRP A 65 -7.00 13.54 -7.27
C TRP A 65 -7.05 13.21 -8.75
N ILE A 66 -6.08 12.42 -9.16
CA ILE A 66 -6.01 11.73 -10.44
C ILE A 66 -5.55 10.29 -10.18
N VAL A 67 -6.15 9.32 -10.85
CA VAL A 67 -5.65 7.95 -10.89
C VAL A 67 -4.52 7.87 -11.89
N VAL A 68 -3.36 7.35 -11.47
CA VAL A 68 -2.23 7.06 -12.34
C VAL A 68 -2.29 5.61 -12.80
N HIS A 69 -1.78 5.33 -13.99
CA HIS A 69 -1.81 3.99 -14.60
C HIS A 69 -3.21 3.38 -14.77
N PRO A 70 -4.20 4.12 -15.31
CA PRO A 70 -5.55 3.60 -15.49
C PRO A 70 -5.59 2.35 -16.39
N GLU A 71 -4.57 2.15 -17.23
CA GLU A 71 -4.42 0.96 -18.08
C GLU A 71 -4.20 -0.34 -17.30
N ARG A 72 -3.83 -0.24 -16.01
CA ARG A 72 -3.64 -1.41 -15.15
C ARG A 72 -4.93 -1.93 -14.54
N HIS A 73 -6.02 -1.17 -14.62
CA HIS A 73 -7.31 -1.53 -14.03
C HIS A 73 -7.24 -1.81 -12.52
N ARG A 74 -6.52 -0.93 -11.79
CA ARG A 74 -6.25 -1.05 -10.35
C ARG A 74 -6.73 0.15 -9.56
N GLU A 75 -7.84 0.72 -9.96
CA GLU A 75 -8.51 1.85 -9.28
C GLU A 75 -9.58 1.41 -8.27
N PHE A 76 -9.64 0.13 -7.92
CA PHE A 76 -10.67 -0.42 -7.05
C PHE A 76 -10.20 -0.59 -5.61
N GLY A 77 -11.12 -0.40 -4.66
CA GLY A 77 -10.85 -0.62 -3.25
C GLY A 77 -12.13 -0.75 -2.43
N HIS A 78 -11.97 -1.15 -1.19
CA HIS A 78 -13.06 -1.14 -0.23
C HIS A 78 -13.64 0.29 -0.10
N PRO A 79 -14.96 0.48 0.14
CA PRO A 79 -15.56 1.81 0.28
C PRO A 79 -14.84 2.73 1.28
N SER A 80 -14.30 2.18 2.37
CA SER A 80 -13.51 2.94 3.35
C SER A 80 -12.24 3.55 2.73
N LEU A 81 -11.57 2.84 1.81
CA LEU A 81 -10.39 3.35 1.11
C LEU A 81 -10.78 4.49 0.16
N ILE A 82 -11.89 4.34 -0.57
CA ILE A 82 -12.38 5.39 -1.47
C ILE A 82 -12.80 6.64 -0.68
N ALA A 83 -13.46 6.45 0.46
CA ALA A 83 -13.83 7.55 1.36
C ALA A 83 -12.58 8.26 1.95
N TYR A 84 -11.57 7.49 2.37
CA TYR A 84 -10.30 8.01 2.85
C TYR A 84 -9.62 8.89 1.79
N LEU A 85 -9.49 8.40 0.55
CA LEU A 85 -8.85 9.16 -0.54
C LEU A 85 -9.58 10.46 -0.85
N ARG A 86 -10.91 10.46 -0.89
CA ARG A 86 -11.70 11.68 -1.09
C ARG A 86 -11.48 12.69 0.02
N LYS A 87 -11.42 12.22 1.27
CA LYS A 87 -11.14 13.07 2.44
C LYS A 87 -9.72 13.64 2.39
N LEU A 88 -8.72 12.80 2.11
CA LEU A 88 -7.34 13.26 1.97
C LEU A 88 -7.17 14.28 0.84
N ALA A 89 -7.82 14.07 -0.31
CA ALA A 89 -7.83 15.01 -1.42
C ALA A 89 -8.44 16.38 -1.02
N THR A 90 -9.48 16.36 -0.19
CA THR A 90 -10.08 17.60 0.34
C THR A 90 -9.09 18.34 1.24
N VAL A 91 -8.40 17.63 2.14
CA VAL A 91 -7.34 18.21 2.99
C VAL A 91 -6.19 18.74 2.14
N ALA A 92 -5.71 17.95 1.18
CA ALA A 92 -4.60 18.35 0.32
C ALA A 92 -4.91 19.63 -0.48
N ARG A 93 -6.14 19.79 -0.98
CA ARG A 93 -6.59 21.02 -1.64
C ARG A 93 -6.64 22.20 -0.68
N LYS A 94 -7.27 22.03 0.49
CA LYS A 94 -7.39 23.09 1.51
C LYS A 94 -6.03 23.61 1.92
N ASP A 95 -5.09 22.71 2.15
CA ASP A 95 -3.76 23.03 2.67
C ASP A 95 -2.73 23.28 1.57
N LYS A 96 -3.19 23.36 0.30
CA LYS A 96 -2.36 23.62 -0.89
C LYS A 96 -1.21 22.61 -1.05
N LEU A 97 -1.48 21.33 -0.72
CA LEU A 97 -0.51 20.24 -0.86
C LEU A 97 -0.46 19.66 -2.27
N GLY A 98 -1.30 20.15 -3.18
CA GLY A 98 -1.36 19.73 -4.57
C GLY A 98 -2.40 18.66 -4.85
N LEU A 99 -2.34 18.12 -6.06
CA LEU A 99 -3.20 17.03 -6.54
C LEU A 99 -2.66 15.69 -6.04
N LEU A 100 -3.52 14.82 -5.52
CA LEU A 100 -3.13 13.45 -5.21
C LEU A 100 -3.00 12.65 -6.50
N ALA A 101 -1.83 12.11 -6.76
CA ALA A 101 -1.61 11.12 -7.80
C ALA A 101 -1.76 9.73 -7.16
N ALA A 102 -2.99 9.18 -7.18
CA ALA A 102 -3.31 7.89 -6.62
C ALA A 102 -2.89 6.79 -7.61
N GLY A 103 -1.91 5.99 -7.24
CA GLY A 103 -1.42 4.85 -7.98
C GLY A 103 -2.22 3.60 -7.68
N ASP A 104 -1.63 2.43 -7.88
CA ASP A 104 -2.35 1.17 -7.70
C ASP A 104 -3.09 1.14 -6.35
N LEU A 105 -4.42 0.99 -6.40
CA LEU A 105 -5.26 0.62 -5.26
C LEU A 105 -5.36 -0.90 -5.22
N GLY A 106 -6.25 -1.47 -6.01
CA GLY A 106 -6.42 -2.91 -6.15
C GLY A 106 -7.20 -3.24 -7.41
N GLN A 107 -7.21 -4.53 -7.77
CA GLN A 107 -8.03 -5.06 -8.85
C GLN A 107 -9.52 -5.05 -8.45
N PRO A 108 -10.49 -5.23 -9.37
CA PRO A 108 -11.92 -5.15 -9.08
C PRO A 108 -12.41 -6.06 -7.94
N ARG A 109 -11.74 -7.18 -7.73
CA ARG A 109 -12.02 -8.13 -6.63
C ARG A 109 -10.82 -8.32 -5.69
N GLY A 110 -9.80 -7.44 -5.79
CA GLY A 110 -8.54 -7.61 -5.07
C GLY A 110 -7.74 -8.79 -5.61
N GLY A 111 -7.13 -9.56 -4.72
CA GLY A 111 -6.30 -10.72 -5.06
C GLY A 111 -4.93 -10.35 -5.62
N PRO A 112 -4.09 -11.35 -5.92
CA PRO A 112 -2.73 -11.16 -6.38
C PRO A 112 -2.67 -10.47 -7.74
N THR A 113 -1.66 -9.63 -7.94
CA THR A 113 -1.39 -8.95 -9.21
C THR A 113 -0.24 -9.60 -9.95
N PRO A 114 -0.20 -9.53 -11.30
CA PRO A 114 0.83 -10.19 -12.10
C PRO A 114 2.22 -9.55 -11.94
N THR A 115 2.27 -8.31 -11.48
CA THR A 115 3.52 -7.53 -11.40
C THR A 115 3.59 -6.65 -10.16
N GLY A 116 4.77 -6.55 -9.58
CA GLY A 116 5.25 -5.43 -8.76
C GLY A 116 4.84 -5.45 -7.29
N HIS A 117 3.60 -5.74 -6.96
CA HIS A 117 3.09 -5.53 -5.61
C HIS A 117 2.92 -6.85 -4.85
N ARG A 118 3.31 -6.85 -3.56
CA ARG A 118 3.10 -7.95 -2.63
C ARG A 118 1.86 -7.75 -1.74
N SER A 119 1.16 -6.65 -1.91
CA SER A 119 -0.02 -6.22 -1.15
C SER A 119 -1.12 -5.73 -2.11
N HIS A 120 -2.01 -4.85 -1.66
CA HIS A 120 -3.15 -4.35 -2.41
C HIS A 120 -4.25 -5.39 -2.69
N GLN A 121 -4.20 -6.55 -2.03
CA GLN A 121 -5.12 -7.64 -2.34
C GLN A 121 -6.46 -7.52 -1.62
N SER A 122 -6.49 -6.98 -0.39
CA SER A 122 -7.71 -6.86 0.42
C SER A 122 -8.51 -5.56 0.17
N GLY A 123 -8.07 -4.70 -0.75
CA GLY A 123 -8.74 -3.45 -1.10
C GLY A 123 -8.57 -2.32 -0.08
N LEU A 124 -7.57 -2.41 0.80
CA LEU A 124 -7.30 -1.43 1.86
C LEU A 124 -5.98 -0.67 1.68
N ASP A 125 -5.27 -0.91 0.59
CA ASP A 125 -3.97 -0.31 0.28
C ASP A 125 -4.07 0.66 -0.90
N VAL A 126 -3.26 1.72 -0.88
CA VAL A 126 -3.09 2.63 -2.01
C VAL A 126 -1.68 3.21 -2.04
N ASP A 127 -1.11 3.31 -3.24
CA ASP A 127 0.11 4.06 -3.50
C ASP A 127 -0.23 5.51 -3.85
N ILE A 128 0.46 6.47 -3.24
CA ILE A 128 0.32 7.90 -3.54
C ILE A 128 1.71 8.43 -3.89
N TRP A 129 1.85 8.99 -5.09
CA TRP A 129 3.12 9.53 -5.55
C TRP A 129 3.54 10.77 -4.76
N TYR A 130 4.83 10.91 -4.48
CA TYR A 130 5.37 12.10 -3.82
C TYR A 130 5.26 13.37 -4.67
N GLY A 131 5.41 13.23 -5.96
CA GLY A 131 5.23 14.29 -6.92
C GLY A 131 3.95 14.08 -7.72
N PRO A 132 2.90 14.89 -7.52
CA PRO A 132 1.76 14.86 -8.42
C PRO A 132 2.22 15.27 -9.83
N PRO A 133 1.56 14.78 -10.88
CA PRO A 133 1.83 15.27 -12.22
C PRO A 133 1.71 16.78 -12.22
N THR A 134 2.73 17.43 -12.71
CA THR A 134 2.81 18.92 -12.75
C THR A 134 1.84 19.51 -13.77
N GLN A 135 1.26 18.66 -14.62
CA GLN A 135 0.27 19.05 -15.62
C GLN A 135 -0.89 18.06 -15.64
N PRO A 136 -2.11 18.52 -15.89
CA PRO A 136 -3.21 17.61 -16.22
C PRO A 136 -2.81 16.73 -17.41
N LEU A 137 -3.27 15.46 -17.39
CA LEU A 137 -3.12 14.63 -18.57
C LEU A 137 -3.77 15.33 -19.75
N ALA A 138 -2.99 15.63 -20.78
CA ALA A 138 -3.53 16.18 -22.01
C ALA A 138 -4.52 15.15 -22.60
N PRO A 139 -5.67 15.62 -23.14
CA PRO A 139 -6.61 14.74 -23.82
C PRO A 139 -5.89 13.85 -24.84
N GLY A 140 -6.11 12.53 -24.75
CA GLY A 140 -5.48 11.55 -25.64
C GLY A 140 -4.10 11.02 -25.23
N LYS A 141 -3.46 11.53 -24.19
CA LYS A 141 -2.24 10.90 -23.64
C LYS A 141 -2.61 9.79 -22.66
N LYS A 142 -2.21 8.56 -22.97
CA LYS A 142 -2.52 7.35 -22.21
C LYS A 142 -1.62 7.11 -20.98
N ALA A 143 -0.54 7.88 -20.81
CA ALA A 143 0.41 7.66 -19.72
C ALA A 143 0.74 8.96 -19.00
N VAL A 144 0.63 8.92 -17.67
CA VAL A 144 1.22 9.91 -16.78
C VAL A 144 2.73 9.69 -16.78
N PRO A 145 3.58 10.72 -16.86
CA PRO A 145 5.02 10.55 -16.66
C PRO A 145 5.28 9.84 -15.32
N PRO A 146 6.29 8.96 -15.24
CA PRO A 146 6.61 8.29 -13.99
C PRO A 146 6.87 9.33 -12.88
N ALA A 147 6.46 9.01 -11.65
CA ALA A 147 6.73 9.86 -10.51
C ALA A 147 8.25 10.05 -10.35
N PRO A 148 8.73 11.26 -10.12
CA PRO A 148 10.13 11.49 -9.84
C PRO A 148 10.49 10.84 -8.50
N SER A 149 11.59 10.12 -8.46
CA SER A 149 12.15 9.65 -7.20
C SER A 149 12.50 10.83 -6.30
N VAL A 150 12.20 10.72 -5.02
CA VAL A 150 12.65 11.67 -3.99
C VAL A 150 13.96 11.25 -3.33
N VAL A 151 14.50 10.08 -3.70
CA VAL A 151 15.71 9.49 -3.13
C VAL A 151 16.67 9.07 -4.24
N ASP A 152 17.92 9.44 -4.12
CA ASP A 152 19.02 8.83 -4.90
C ASP A 152 19.29 7.43 -4.30
N LEU A 153 18.91 6.39 -5.01
CA LEU A 153 19.04 5.00 -4.54
C LEU A 153 20.50 4.55 -4.34
N ARG A 154 21.47 5.21 -5.02
CA ARG A 154 22.88 4.88 -4.88
C ARG A 154 23.47 5.45 -3.59
N THR A 155 23.06 6.64 -3.19
CA THR A 155 23.63 7.36 -2.05
C THR A 155 22.70 7.44 -0.86
N ASN A 156 21.42 7.07 -1.00
CA ASN A 156 20.34 7.26 -0.03
C ASN A 156 20.20 8.73 0.42
N LYS A 157 20.55 9.69 -0.45
CA LYS A 157 20.35 11.12 -0.23
C LYS A 157 19.01 11.56 -0.79
N MET A 158 18.42 12.56 -0.15
CA MET A 158 17.19 13.17 -0.65
C MET A 158 17.48 13.98 -1.91
N LEU A 159 16.59 13.87 -2.90
CA LEU A 159 16.62 14.62 -4.16
C LEU A 159 15.74 15.88 -4.05
N PRO A 160 15.90 16.88 -4.96
CA PRO A 160 15.12 18.13 -4.92
C PRO A 160 13.59 17.96 -4.99
N ALA A 161 13.10 16.82 -5.48
CA ALA A 161 11.68 16.48 -5.45
C ALA A 161 11.12 16.32 -4.02
N TRP A 162 11.97 16.01 -3.05
CA TRP A 162 11.63 16.03 -1.62
C TRP A 162 11.56 17.48 -1.12
N ASN A 163 10.45 17.87 -0.53
CA ASN A 163 10.22 19.22 -0.02
C ASN A 163 9.14 19.22 1.08
N SER A 164 8.98 20.35 1.76
CA SER A 164 8.03 20.49 2.88
C SER A 164 6.56 20.20 2.51
N ARG A 165 6.18 20.33 1.25
CA ARG A 165 4.84 19.98 0.79
C ARG A 165 4.65 18.46 0.82
N VAL A 166 5.66 17.68 0.40
CA VAL A 166 5.63 16.22 0.44
C VAL A 166 5.57 15.72 1.88
N GLU A 167 6.37 16.30 2.76
CA GLU A 167 6.36 15.98 4.20
C GLU A 167 4.97 16.21 4.81
N ARG A 168 4.38 17.38 4.55
CA ARG A 168 3.02 17.71 5.01
C ARG A 168 1.95 16.80 4.42
N LEU A 169 2.14 16.32 3.19
CA LEU A 169 1.21 15.37 2.59
C LEU A 169 1.25 14.01 3.30
N ILE A 170 2.44 13.51 3.64
CA ILE A 170 2.58 12.27 4.42
C ILE A 170 1.96 12.43 5.81
N GLU A 171 2.24 13.57 6.48
CA GLU A 171 1.66 13.88 7.80
C GLU A 171 0.12 13.93 7.73
N ALA A 172 -0.44 14.62 6.74
CA ALA A 172 -1.88 14.67 6.52
C ALA A 172 -2.48 13.29 6.23
N ALA A 173 -1.78 12.48 5.44
CA ALA A 173 -2.21 11.13 5.10
C ALA A 173 -2.28 10.23 6.34
N VAL A 174 -1.23 10.23 7.17
CA VAL A 174 -1.16 9.38 8.37
C VAL A 174 -2.03 9.87 9.53
N SER A 175 -2.45 11.12 9.52
CA SER A 175 -3.28 11.72 10.59
C SER A 175 -4.70 11.15 10.63
N SER A 176 -5.16 10.49 9.58
CA SER A 176 -6.46 9.82 9.59
C SER A 176 -6.46 8.64 10.56
N PRO A 177 -7.48 8.51 11.43
CA PRO A 177 -7.61 7.34 12.32
C PRO A 177 -7.83 6.02 11.54
N ALA A 178 -8.31 6.10 10.29
CA ALA A 178 -8.48 4.93 9.44
C ALA A 178 -7.16 4.32 8.96
N VAL A 179 -6.04 5.03 9.07
CA VAL A 179 -4.73 4.53 8.62
C VAL A 179 -4.11 3.66 9.70
N ASP A 180 -3.76 2.42 9.32
CA ASP A 180 -2.92 1.57 10.14
C ASP A 180 -1.47 2.03 10.06
N ARG A 181 -0.90 2.05 8.86
CA ARG A 181 0.49 2.49 8.63
C ARG A 181 0.70 3.06 7.23
N ILE A 182 1.80 3.77 7.07
CA ILE A 182 2.31 4.23 5.78
C ILE A 182 3.72 3.68 5.59
N PHE A 183 4.01 3.10 4.43
CA PHE A 183 5.35 2.68 4.07
C PHE A 183 6.02 3.74 3.22
N VAL A 184 7.28 4.03 3.54
CA VAL A 184 8.13 4.99 2.84
C VAL A 184 9.54 4.43 2.66
N HIS A 185 10.32 4.95 1.73
CA HIS A 185 11.73 4.58 1.63
C HIS A 185 12.47 4.91 2.94
N PRO A 186 13.44 4.09 3.40
CA PRO A 186 14.20 4.35 4.65
C PRO A 186 14.82 5.74 4.72
N ALA A 187 15.31 6.29 3.60
CA ALA A 187 15.84 7.66 3.56
C ALA A 187 14.75 8.72 3.79
N VAL A 188 13.53 8.49 3.30
CA VAL A 188 12.37 9.36 3.59
C VAL A 188 12.05 9.33 5.08
N LYS A 189 11.97 8.13 5.68
CA LYS A 189 11.76 8.00 7.12
C LYS A 189 12.83 8.72 7.92
N ARG A 190 14.10 8.62 7.50
CA ARG A 190 15.21 9.33 8.13
C ARG A 190 15.03 10.84 8.06
N ALA A 191 14.70 11.39 6.89
CA ALA A 191 14.48 12.81 6.72
C ALA A 191 13.35 13.32 7.63
N LEU A 192 12.24 12.57 7.74
CA LEU A 192 11.13 12.90 8.65
C LEU A 192 11.55 12.85 10.13
N CYS A 193 12.43 11.92 10.52
CA CYS A 193 12.96 11.83 11.88
C CYS A 193 13.93 12.99 12.22
N GLU A 194 14.64 13.51 11.23
CA GLU A 194 15.60 14.61 11.37
C GLU A 194 14.90 15.98 11.42
N ASP A 195 13.67 16.11 10.90
CA ASP A 195 12.88 17.33 11.01
C ASP A 195 12.36 17.55 12.43
N LYS A 196 13.14 18.30 13.21
CA LYS A 196 12.80 18.63 14.60
C LYS A 196 11.53 19.46 14.77
N VAL A 197 11.07 20.12 13.72
CA VAL A 197 9.87 20.99 13.76
C VAL A 197 8.59 20.17 13.61
N ARG A 198 8.61 19.14 12.76
CA ARG A 198 7.42 18.33 12.44
C ARG A 198 7.40 16.96 13.11
N ARG A 199 8.52 16.54 13.69
CA ARG A 199 8.62 15.27 14.40
C ARG A 199 7.55 15.15 15.49
N GLY A 200 6.86 14.01 15.52
CA GLY A 200 5.80 13.77 16.49
C GLY A 200 5.31 12.32 16.50
N PRO A 201 4.34 11.99 17.37
CA PRO A 201 3.84 10.62 17.57
C PRO A 201 3.31 9.95 16.29
N TRP A 202 2.90 10.74 15.30
CA TRP A 202 2.43 10.23 14.01
C TRP A 202 3.50 9.43 13.25
N LEU A 203 4.78 9.68 13.52
CA LEU A 203 5.88 8.92 12.93
C LEU A 203 5.87 7.44 13.30
N ALA A 204 5.25 7.04 14.42
CA ALA A 204 5.06 5.64 14.77
C ALA A 204 4.39 4.83 13.65
N ARG A 205 3.46 5.44 12.94
CA ARG A 205 2.73 4.82 11.82
C ARG A 205 3.41 4.97 10.46
N VAL A 206 4.50 5.71 10.35
CA VAL A 206 5.30 5.81 9.12
C VAL A 206 6.46 4.83 9.19
N ARG A 207 6.42 3.78 8.41
CA ARG A 207 7.35 2.65 8.50
C ARG A 207 8.31 2.62 7.32
N PRO A 208 9.61 2.40 7.57
CA PRO A 208 10.56 2.25 6.48
C PRO A 208 10.35 0.92 5.75
N TRP A 209 10.44 0.95 4.42
CA TRP A 209 10.37 -0.24 3.58
C TRP A 209 11.13 -0.04 2.28
N TRP A 210 11.75 -1.09 1.74
CA TRP A 210 12.45 -1.00 0.45
C TRP A 210 11.49 -0.73 -0.70
N GLY A 211 12.00 -0.13 -1.78
CA GLY A 211 11.17 0.53 -2.77
C GLY A 211 10.69 1.87 -2.21
N HIS A 212 9.55 2.34 -2.60
CA HIS A 212 8.91 3.56 -2.07
C HIS A 212 9.78 4.82 -2.19
N GLN A 213 10.62 4.90 -3.23
CA GLN A 213 11.42 6.10 -3.54
C GLN A 213 10.64 7.16 -4.33
N ASP A 214 9.55 6.78 -4.97
CA ASP A 214 8.72 7.61 -5.85
C ASP A 214 7.27 7.75 -5.38
N HIS A 215 6.86 6.94 -4.41
CA HIS A 215 5.54 6.97 -3.78
C HIS A 215 5.63 6.60 -2.30
N PHE A 216 4.60 6.90 -1.55
CA PHE A 216 4.33 6.29 -0.26
C PHE A 216 3.10 5.40 -0.34
N HIS A 217 3.14 4.27 0.35
CA HIS A 217 2.08 3.29 0.38
C HIS A 217 1.27 3.45 1.66
N VAL A 218 -0.02 3.68 1.53
CA VAL A 218 -0.96 3.78 2.66
C VAL A 218 -1.69 2.47 2.82
N ARG A 219 -1.74 1.98 4.06
CA ARG A 219 -2.57 0.85 4.48
C ARG A 219 -3.60 1.32 5.49
N LEU A 220 -4.86 0.98 5.27
CA LEU A 220 -5.93 1.23 6.21
C LEU A 220 -6.07 0.09 7.23
N GLN A 221 -6.68 0.41 8.36
CA GLN A 221 -7.15 -0.59 9.32
C GLN A 221 -8.27 -1.43 8.73
N CYS A 222 -8.45 -2.64 9.26
CA CYS A 222 -9.60 -3.46 8.94
C CYS A 222 -10.88 -2.72 9.31
N PRO A 223 -11.86 -2.61 8.39
CA PRO A 223 -13.16 -2.07 8.71
C PRO A 223 -13.89 -2.97 9.72
N GLU A 224 -14.67 -2.37 10.62
CA GLU A 224 -15.43 -3.10 11.66
C GLU A 224 -16.43 -4.10 11.07
N ASP A 225 -16.94 -3.82 9.88
CA ASP A 225 -17.87 -4.67 9.13
C ASP A 225 -17.19 -5.78 8.30
N SER A 226 -15.88 -5.93 8.43
CA SER A 226 -15.08 -6.92 7.71
C SER A 226 -14.40 -7.92 8.68
N PRO A 227 -15.17 -8.86 9.29
CA PRO A 227 -14.65 -9.75 10.34
C PRO A 227 -13.56 -10.71 9.85
N ASP A 228 -13.50 -10.98 8.55
CA ASP A 228 -12.47 -11.85 7.95
C ASP A 228 -11.21 -11.07 7.54
N CYS A 229 -11.16 -9.77 7.79
CA CYS A 229 -9.99 -8.95 7.55
C CYS A 229 -8.98 -9.12 8.67
N THR A 230 -7.72 -9.32 8.33
CA THR A 230 -6.63 -9.41 9.28
C THR A 230 -5.49 -8.49 8.90
N LEU A 231 -4.97 -7.75 9.86
CA LEU A 231 -3.75 -6.99 9.68
C LEU A 231 -2.53 -7.86 10.01
N PRO A 232 -1.40 -7.60 9.36
CA PRO A 232 -0.14 -8.16 9.79
C PRO A 232 0.21 -7.66 11.19
N GLN A 233 1.38 -8.08 11.69
CA GLN A 233 1.90 -7.74 13.03
C GLN A 233 1.55 -6.31 13.51
N PRO A 234 1.24 -6.11 14.80
CA PRO A 234 1.05 -4.80 15.40
C PRO A 234 2.25 -3.88 15.13
N LEU A 235 2.00 -2.57 15.17
CA LEU A 235 3.09 -1.61 15.10
C LEU A 235 4.00 -1.75 16.34
N PRO A 236 5.32 -1.73 16.15
CA PRO A 236 6.24 -1.68 17.29
C PRO A 236 6.13 -0.33 18.00
N ASP A 237 6.51 -0.32 19.27
CA ASP A 237 6.51 0.88 20.10
C ASP A 237 7.43 1.98 19.56
N GLY A 238 7.09 3.22 19.89
CA GLY A 238 7.87 4.41 19.57
C GLY A 238 7.80 4.84 18.11
N GLU A 239 8.48 5.92 17.80
CA GLU A 239 8.46 6.55 16.47
C GLU A 239 9.23 5.76 15.41
N GLY A 240 10.05 4.78 15.79
CA GLY A 240 10.89 3.99 14.89
C GLY A 240 12.08 4.76 14.29
N CYS A 241 12.44 5.90 14.87
CA CYS A 241 13.59 6.70 14.43
C CYS A 241 14.92 6.09 14.89
N ASP A 242 14.97 5.49 16.06
CA ASP A 242 16.20 4.95 16.67
C ASP A 242 16.67 3.67 15.97
N THR A 243 15.77 2.97 15.31
CA THR A 243 16.04 1.70 14.63
C THR A 243 16.51 1.87 13.18
N LEU A 244 16.54 3.09 12.67
CA LEU A 244 16.83 3.38 11.25
C LEU A 244 18.23 2.97 10.81
N LYS A 245 19.23 2.92 11.67
CA LYS A 245 20.60 2.54 11.32
C LYS A 245 20.68 1.18 10.63
N TRP A 246 19.86 0.23 11.06
CA TRP A 246 19.82 -1.10 10.45
C TRP A 246 19.44 -1.05 8.96
N TRP A 247 18.49 -0.21 8.57
CA TRP A 247 17.99 -0.11 7.18
C TRP A 247 19.06 0.31 6.16
N PHE A 248 20.15 0.93 6.65
CA PHE A 248 21.29 1.35 5.83
C PHE A 248 22.50 0.40 5.96
N SER A 249 22.38 -0.67 6.73
CA SER A 249 23.44 -1.66 6.94
C SER A 249 23.61 -2.62 5.76
N GLU A 250 24.70 -3.34 5.75
CA GLU A 250 24.92 -4.43 4.79
C GLU A 250 23.92 -5.57 4.99
N ASP A 251 23.57 -5.88 6.23
CA ASP A 251 22.60 -6.93 6.55
C ASP A 251 21.20 -6.60 6.00
N ALA A 252 20.78 -5.34 6.07
CA ALA A 252 19.53 -4.89 5.46
C ALA A 252 19.55 -5.10 3.92
N ARG A 253 20.68 -4.77 3.25
CA ARG A 253 20.85 -5.01 1.81
C ARG A 253 20.79 -6.49 1.47
N LYS A 254 21.47 -7.34 2.25
CA LYS A 254 21.42 -8.80 2.08
C LYS A 254 19.99 -9.33 2.27
N THR A 255 19.26 -8.81 3.25
CA THR A 255 17.86 -9.19 3.49
C THR A 255 16.97 -8.75 2.34
N ALA A 256 17.15 -7.53 1.81
CA ALA A 256 16.42 -7.07 0.63
C ALA A 256 16.67 -7.93 -0.61
N ALA A 257 17.94 -8.32 -0.84
CA ALA A 257 18.34 -9.15 -1.98
C ALA A 257 17.80 -10.59 -1.90
N LYS A 258 17.56 -11.12 -0.70
CA LYS A 258 17.01 -12.47 -0.48
C LYS A 258 15.49 -12.55 -0.64
N ARG A 259 14.82 -11.42 -0.91
CA ARG A 259 13.38 -11.41 -1.12
C ARG A 259 13.04 -12.10 -2.43
N GLY A 260 12.35 -13.20 -2.33
CA GLY A 260 11.82 -13.93 -3.47
C GLY A 260 10.75 -13.14 -4.25
N PRO A 261 10.20 -13.73 -5.31
CA PRO A 261 9.14 -13.12 -6.10
C PRO A 261 7.87 -12.81 -5.27
N PRO A 262 6.97 -11.93 -5.75
CA PRO A 262 5.67 -11.71 -5.12
C PRO A 262 4.92 -13.04 -4.89
N GLY A 263 4.33 -13.20 -3.70
CA GLY A 263 3.60 -14.42 -3.33
C GLY A 263 4.45 -15.54 -2.72
N GLU A 264 5.78 -15.52 -2.86
CA GLU A 264 6.65 -16.42 -2.14
C GLU A 264 6.54 -16.14 -0.63
N ASN A 265 6.25 -17.16 0.15
CA ASN A 265 5.98 -17.08 1.60
C ASN A 265 4.77 -16.21 1.99
N ALA A 266 3.83 -15.91 1.06
CA ALA A 266 2.56 -15.34 1.43
C ALA A 266 1.71 -16.39 2.18
N PRO A 267 0.93 -15.98 3.20
CA PRO A 267 -0.06 -16.86 3.83
C PRO A 267 -1.02 -17.45 2.79
N ALA A 268 -1.66 -18.57 3.14
CA ALA A 268 -2.70 -19.14 2.30
C ALA A 268 -3.83 -18.10 2.11
N MET A 269 -4.32 -17.97 0.88
CA MET A 269 -5.47 -17.12 0.61
C MET A 269 -6.71 -17.74 1.26
N PRO A 270 -7.55 -16.95 1.95
CA PRO A 270 -8.80 -17.46 2.51
C PRO A 270 -9.70 -18.11 1.43
N ASP A 271 -10.33 -19.25 1.75
CA ASP A 271 -11.23 -19.96 0.82
C ASP A 271 -12.36 -19.09 0.29
N LYS A 272 -12.83 -18.14 1.11
CA LYS A 272 -13.84 -17.16 0.72
C LYS A 272 -13.42 -16.30 -0.47
N CYS A 273 -12.12 -16.15 -0.70
CA CYS A 273 -11.62 -15.41 -1.85
C CYS A 273 -11.85 -16.13 -3.17
N GLU A 274 -11.91 -17.46 -3.19
CA GLU A 274 -12.31 -18.18 -4.40
C GLU A 274 -13.77 -17.88 -4.76
N GLU A 275 -14.66 -17.82 -3.77
CA GLU A 275 -16.06 -17.42 -4.00
C GLU A 275 -16.17 -15.99 -4.54
N VAL A 276 -15.31 -15.08 -4.03
CA VAL A 276 -15.24 -13.70 -4.54
C VAL A 276 -14.74 -13.68 -5.98
N LEU A 277 -13.70 -14.48 -6.29
CA LEU A 277 -13.14 -14.57 -7.63
C LEU A 277 -14.15 -15.11 -8.65
N GLU A 278 -14.85 -16.21 -8.31
CA GLU A 278 -15.82 -16.83 -9.21
C GLU A 278 -17.12 -16.04 -9.37
N GLY A 279 -17.45 -15.16 -8.43
CA GLY A 279 -18.72 -14.42 -8.41
C GLY A 279 -19.91 -15.26 -8.00
N ARG A 280 -19.70 -16.47 -7.47
CA ARG A 280 -20.77 -17.38 -7.01
C ARG A 280 -20.90 -17.34 -5.49
N ALA A 281 -22.12 -17.42 -4.96
CA ALA A 281 -22.36 -17.72 -3.55
C ALA A 281 -22.34 -19.25 -3.35
N LYS A 282 -21.67 -19.75 -2.30
CA LYS A 282 -21.87 -21.13 -1.86
C LYS A 282 -23.35 -21.29 -1.53
N GLY A 283 -24.08 -22.07 -2.29
CA GLY A 283 -25.49 -22.36 -1.99
C GLY A 283 -26.44 -22.43 -3.19
N SER A 284 -25.98 -22.21 -4.41
CA SER A 284 -26.78 -22.44 -5.62
C SER A 284 -26.37 -23.73 -6.32
N SER A 285 -26.34 -24.84 -5.59
CA SER A 285 -26.52 -26.14 -6.21
C SER A 285 -27.99 -26.25 -6.56
N GLY A 286 -28.32 -26.00 -7.85
CA GLY A 286 -29.65 -26.20 -8.36
C GLY A 286 -30.11 -27.65 -8.16
N ASN A 287 -31.27 -27.76 -7.64
CA ASN A 287 -32.12 -28.94 -7.77
C ASN A 287 -32.68 -29.01 -9.20
#